data_9d6170a96f1a21345e01299ee6590a73
#
_entry.id   9d6170a96f1a21345e01299ee6590a73
#
_cell.length_a   1.000
_cell.length_b   1.000
_cell.length_c   1.000
_cell.angle_alpha   90.00
_cell.angle_beta   90.00
_cell.angle_gamma   90.00
#
_symmetry.space_group_name_H-M   'P 1'
#
loop_
_entity.id
_entity.type
_entity.pdbx_description
1 polymer ?
#
loop_
_entity_poly.entity_id
_entity_poly.type
_entity_poly.pdbx_seq_one_letter_code
_entity_poly.pdbx_strand_id
1 'polypeptide(L)'
;MKTALIPEFEQERLKALSEYRILGTRPEQSYDDITHMASLVCETPIALLSLVDSERQWFKSKVGIEAEETPRDWSFCAHAIHTDQPLIVTDALRDDRFVDNPLVCGDPKIRFYAGFPLNNEAEHRIGTLCVIDRKPSQLSGNQMQIMKALSRQVVSFLDLRKRSINLLESFCSESQPSGIISTCSYCRKAKDERGSWVHLDQYLAKRSTLNFSHGICDSCIEEHFPEVLEAWQAESRESGEDVQKPAQVISD
;
A
#
# COMPACT_ATOMS: atom_id res chain seq x y z
N MET A 1 -2.52 -32.10 -12.70
CA MET A 1 -2.41 -31.04 -11.68
C MET A 1 -3.72 -30.97 -10.91
N LYS A 2 -3.63 -30.92 -9.60
CA LYS A 2 -4.82 -30.70 -8.76
C LYS A 2 -4.95 -29.19 -8.54
N THR A 3 -5.97 -28.60 -9.13
CA THR A 3 -6.31 -27.18 -8.86
C THR A 3 -6.74 -27.03 -7.40
N ALA A 4 -6.34 -25.95 -6.76
CA ALA A 4 -6.80 -25.63 -5.40
C ALA A 4 -8.32 -25.46 -5.37
N LEU A 5 -8.96 -25.98 -4.33
CA LEU A 5 -10.38 -25.73 -4.11
C LEU A 5 -10.61 -24.21 -3.89
N ILE A 6 -11.83 -23.76 -4.13
CA ILE A 6 -12.19 -22.39 -3.75
C ILE A 6 -12.49 -22.39 -2.23
N PRO A 7 -11.92 -21.44 -1.46
CA PRO A 7 -12.23 -21.32 -0.03
C PRO A 7 -13.72 -21.10 0.24
N GLU A 8 -14.21 -21.58 1.37
CA GLU A 8 -15.63 -21.50 1.75
C GLU A 8 -16.15 -20.04 1.77
N PHE A 9 -15.32 -19.10 2.22
CA PHE A 9 -15.64 -17.67 2.31
C PHE A 9 -14.90 -16.85 1.22
N GLU A 10 -14.91 -17.34 0.00
CA GLU A 10 -14.15 -16.71 -1.10
C GLU A 10 -14.62 -15.31 -1.43
N GLN A 11 -15.92 -15.04 -1.40
CA GLN A 11 -16.46 -13.71 -1.72
C GLN A 11 -16.02 -12.68 -0.68
N GLU A 12 -16.08 -13.03 0.60
CA GLU A 12 -15.63 -12.21 1.71
C GLU A 12 -14.11 -11.96 1.64
N ARG A 13 -13.35 -13.01 1.33
CA ARG A 13 -11.90 -12.92 1.12
C ARG A 13 -11.53 -11.98 -0.02
N LEU A 14 -12.18 -12.11 -1.17
CA LEU A 14 -11.96 -11.24 -2.33
C LEU A 14 -12.38 -9.79 -2.04
N LYS A 15 -13.49 -9.61 -1.32
CA LYS A 15 -13.90 -8.29 -0.85
C LYS A 15 -12.83 -7.68 0.06
N ALA A 16 -12.35 -8.43 1.05
CA ALA A 16 -11.28 -7.99 1.94
C ALA A 16 -9.99 -7.63 1.17
N LEU A 17 -9.61 -8.43 0.16
CA LEU A 17 -8.48 -8.11 -0.71
C LEU A 17 -8.69 -6.81 -1.48
N SER A 18 -9.89 -6.58 -2.02
CA SER A 18 -10.20 -5.37 -2.78
C SER A 18 -10.13 -4.08 -1.95
N GLU A 19 -10.44 -4.16 -0.64
CA GLU A 19 -10.39 -3.02 0.29
C GLU A 19 -8.98 -2.45 0.48
N TYR A 20 -7.93 -3.26 0.26
CA TYR A 20 -6.55 -2.78 0.29
C TYR A 20 -6.15 -1.94 -0.92
N ARG A 21 -6.91 -2.00 -2.02
CA ARG A 21 -6.62 -1.31 -3.30
C ARG A 21 -5.17 -1.45 -3.73
N ILE A 22 -4.64 -2.66 -3.59
CA ILE A 22 -3.22 -2.95 -3.82
C ILE A 22 -2.97 -3.62 -5.16
N LEU A 23 -3.96 -4.35 -5.71
CA LEU A 23 -3.81 -5.03 -6.99
C LEU A 23 -3.54 -4.04 -8.11
N GLY A 24 -2.57 -4.35 -8.98
CA GLY A 24 -2.18 -3.49 -10.10
C GLY A 24 -1.44 -2.21 -9.72
N THR A 25 -1.04 -2.03 -8.46
CA THR A 25 -0.25 -0.86 -8.03
C THR A 25 1.23 -1.02 -8.38
N ARG A 26 1.93 0.13 -8.45
CA ARG A 26 3.38 0.16 -8.70
C ARG A 26 4.15 -0.56 -7.58
N PRO A 27 5.39 -1.02 -7.86
CA PRO A 27 6.29 -1.52 -6.83
C PRO A 27 6.48 -0.48 -5.69
N GLU A 28 6.64 -0.97 -4.48
CA GLU A 28 6.85 -0.16 -3.28
C GLU A 28 7.99 -0.76 -2.45
N GLN A 29 9.00 0.04 -2.13
CA GLN A 29 10.24 -0.39 -1.48
C GLN A 29 10.01 -1.20 -0.21
N SER A 30 9.01 -0.83 0.60
CA SER A 30 8.68 -1.54 1.85
C SER A 30 8.32 -3.02 1.66
N TYR A 31 7.64 -3.35 0.55
CA TYR A 31 7.32 -4.75 0.22
C TYR A 31 8.51 -5.43 -0.43
N ASP A 32 9.28 -4.72 -1.26
CA ASP A 32 10.46 -5.25 -1.94
C ASP A 32 11.55 -5.62 -0.92
N ASP A 33 11.75 -4.82 0.11
CA ASP A 33 12.67 -5.12 1.21
C ASP A 33 12.30 -6.41 1.94
N ILE A 34 10.99 -6.61 2.25
CA ILE A 34 10.52 -7.84 2.90
C ILE A 34 10.76 -9.06 2.02
N THR A 35 10.44 -8.95 0.73
CA THR A 35 10.61 -10.07 -0.21
C THR A 35 12.09 -10.39 -0.41
N HIS A 36 12.93 -9.37 -0.46
CA HIS A 36 14.39 -9.54 -0.52
C HIS A 36 14.94 -10.20 0.76
N MET A 37 14.53 -9.74 1.94
CA MET A 37 14.90 -10.38 3.21
C MET A 37 14.46 -11.84 3.27
N ALA A 38 13.26 -12.16 2.81
CA ALA A 38 12.77 -13.55 2.75
C ALA A 38 13.68 -14.44 1.91
N SER A 39 14.08 -13.97 0.72
CA SER A 39 15.02 -14.67 -0.15
C SER A 39 16.38 -14.90 0.51
N LEU A 40 16.95 -13.85 1.13
CA LEU A 40 18.26 -13.92 1.79
C LEU A 40 18.24 -14.87 2.99
N VAL A 41 17.23 -14.73 3.88
CA VAL A 41 17.15 -15.54 5.10
C VAL A 41 16.92 -17.02 4.79
N CYS A 42 16.11 -17.32 3.77
CA CYS A 42 15.82 -18.70 3.38
C CYS A 42 16.84 -19.26 2.39
N GLU A 43 17.79 -18.44 1.94
CA GLU A 43 18.81 -18.83 0.92
C GLU A 43 18.16 -19.41 -0.34
N THR A 44 17.03 -18.82 -0.76
CA THR A 44 16.27 -19.26 -1.92
C THR A 44 16.38 -18.27 -3.07
N PRO A 45 16.49 -18.73 -4.33
CA PRO A 45 16.63 -17.83 -5.48
C PRO A 45 15.36 -17.06 -5.83
N ILE A 46 14.21 -17.49 -5.31
CA ILE A 46 12.90 -16.86 -5.60
C ILE A 46 12.17 -16.60 -4.30
N ALA A 47 11.65 -15.38 -4.16
CA ALA A 47 10.73 -15.00 -3.09
C ALA A 47 9.65 -14.09 -3.66
N LEU A 48 8.41 -14.23 -3.21
CA LEU A 48 7.26 -13.50 -3.72
C LEU A 48 6.36 -13.03 -2.58
N LEU A 49 5.88 -11.81 -2.70
CA LEU A 49 4.66 -11.36 -2.04
C LEU A 49 3.52 -11.51 -3.04
N SER A 50 2.74 -12.56 -2.85
CA SER A 50 1.70 -13.01 -3.77
C SER A 50 0.31 -12.76 -3.18
N LEU A 51 -0.56 -12.11 -3.95
CA LEU A 51 -1.97 -11.90 -3.62
C LEU A 51 -2.82 -12.77 -4.55
N VAL A 52 -3.76 -13.52 -3.96
CA VAL A 52 -4.59 -14.49 -4.70
C VAL A 52 -5.94 -13.83 -5.02
N ASP A 53 -6.09 -13.46 -6.29
CA ASP A 53 -7.31 -12.90 -6.88
C ASP A 53 -8.27 -14.01 -7.35
N SER A 54 -9.39 -13.66 -7.98
CA SER A 54 -10.39 -14.61 -8.48
C SER A 54 -9.85 -15.57 -9.52
N GLU A 55 -9.07 -15.09 -10.48
CA GLU A 55 -8.57 -15.87 -11.64
C GLU A 55 -7.05 -15.94 -11.71
N ARG A 56 -6.35 -15.11 -10.95
CA ARG A 56 -4.89 -14.97 -11.00
C ARG A 56 -4.28 -14.91 -9.61
N GLN A 57 -3.01 -15.19 -9.57
CA GLN A 57 -2.07 -14.86 -8.52
C GLN A 57 -1.24 -13.69 -8.98
N TRP A 58 -1.35 -12.55 -8.33
CA TRP A 58 -0.62 -11.33 -8.68
C TRP A 58 0.50 -11.06 -7.68
N PHE A 59 1.67 -10.62 -8.18
CA PHE A 59 2.85 -10.41 -7.35
C PHE A 59 3.04 -8.92 -7.05
N LYS A 60 2.82 -8.53 -5.79
CA LYS A 60 3.10 -7.17 -5.31
C LYS A 60 4.58 -6.89 -5.25
N SER A 61 5.38 -7.90 -4.88
CA SER A 61 6.83 -7.85 -4.85
C SER A 61 7.39 -9.21 -5.23
N LYS A 62 8.54 -9.24 -5.88
CA LYS A 62 9.14 -10.45 -6.42
C LYS A 62 10.66 -10.36 -6.49
N VAL A 63 11.32 -11.49 -6.23
CA VAL A 63 12.74 -11.73 -6.42
C VAL A 63 12.89 -12.98 -7.28
N GLY A 64 13.77 -12.97 -8.27
CA GLY A 64 14.20 -14.14 -9.04
C GLY A 64 13.24 -14.64 -10.12
N ILE A 65 12.16 -13.89 -10.42
CA ILE A 65 11.28 -14.14 -11.58
C ILE A 65 10.90 -12.82 -12.28
N GLU A 66 10.56 -12.91 -13.56
CA GLU A 66 10.14 -11.74 -14.35
C GLU A 66 8.60 -11.57 -14.37
N ALA A 67 7.87 -12.68 -14.32
CA ALA A 67 6.40 -12.66 -14.37
C ALA A 67 5.80 -11.73 -13.31
N GLU A 68 4.74 -11.00 -13.69
CA GLU A 68 3.97 -10.13 -12.78
C GLU A 68 2.81 -10.89 -12.12
N GLU A 69 2.36 -11.95 -12.75
CA GLU A 69 1.23 -12.78 -12.33
C GLU A 69 1.28 -14.17 -12.96
N THR A 70 0.50 -15.09 -12.42
CA THR A 70 0.25 -16.41 -13.02
C THR A 70 -1.22 -16.75 -12.88
N PRO A 71 -1.77 -17.66 -13.72
CA PRO A 71 -3.10 -18.21 -13.52
C PRO A 71 -3.26 -18.78 -12.11
N ARG A 72 -4.41 -18.53 -11.48
CA ARG A 72 -4.72 -19.04 -10.14
C ARG A 72 -4.64 -20.56 -10.06
N ASP A 73 -5.05 -21.26 -11.12
CA ASP A 73 -5.04 -22.73 -11.18
C ASP A 73 -3.64 -23.33 -11.04
N TRP A 74 -2.60 -22.59 -11.42
CA TRP A 74 -1.21 -23.02 -11.27
C TRP A 74 -0.60 -22.69 -9.91
N SER A 75 -1.33 -21.91 -9.11
CA SER A 75 -0.81 -21.28 -7.90
C SER A 75 -0.66 -22.24 -6.74
N PHE A 76 0.55 -22.38 -6.21
CA PHE A 76 0.83 -22.97 -4.90
C PHE A 76 0.21 -22.13 -3.78
N CYS A 77 0.18 -20.81 -3.94
CA CYS A 77 -0.39 -19.88 -2.97
C CYS A 77 -1.91 -20.07 -2.84
N ALA A 78 -2.60 -20.45 -3.92
CA ALA A 78 -4.02 -20.78 -3.87
C ALA A 78 -4.31 -22.00 -2.97
N HIS A 79 -3.38 -22.96 -2.89
CA HIS A 79 -3.44 -24.05 -1.91
C HIS A 79 -3.09 -23.58 -0.49
N ALA A 80 -2.14 -22.66 -0.36
CA ALA A 80 -1.67 -22.19 0.95
C ALA A 80 -2.72 -21.35 1.71
N ILE A 81 -3.60 -20.65 1.01
CA ILE A 81 -4.63 -19.80 1.65
C ILE A 81 -5.79 -20.58 2.28
N HIS A 82 -5.79 -21.92 2.22
CA HIS A 82 -6.82 -22.74 2.86
C HIS A 82 -6.66 -22.92 4.36
N THR A 83 -5.45 -22.69 4.88
CA THR A 83 -5.14 -22.88 6.31
C THR A 83 -4.33 -21.70 6.83
N ASP A 84 -4.33 -21.50 8.14
CA ASP A 84 -3.48 -20.48 8.81
C ASP A 84 -2.04 -20.97 8.99
N GLN A 85 -1.79 -22.25 8.71
CA GLN A 85 -0.46 -22.83 8.81
C GLN A 85 0.29 -22.65 7.48
N PRO A 86 1.61 -22.45 7.54
CA PRO A 86 2.42 -22.41 6.33
C PRO A 86 2.29 -23.69 5.52
N LEU A 87 2.15 -23.54 4.21
CA LEU A 87 2.25 -24.66 3.28
C LEU A 87 3.71 -24.90 2.91
N ILE A 88 4.24 -26.07 3.29
CA ILE A 88 5.60 -26.47 2.97
C ILE A 88 5.57 -27.66 2.00
N VAL A 89 6.18 -27.48 0.85
CA VAL A 89 6.39 -28.51 -0.16
C VAL A 89 7.89 -28.72 -0.33
N THR A 90 8.42 -29.77 0.26
CA THR A 90 9.88 -30.04 0.30
C THR A 90 10.42 -30.53 -1.05
N ASP A 91 9.59 -31.23 -1.83
CA ASP A 91 9.87 -31.64 -3.20
C ASP A 91 8.57 -31.72 -4.01
N ALA A 92 8.36 -30.78 -4.91
CA ALA A 92 7.15 -30.67 -5.72
C ALA A 92 6.97 -31.84 -6.70
N LEU A 93 8.04 -32.57 -7.07
CA LEU A 93 7.93 -33.79 -7.87
C LEU A 93 7.38 -35.00 -7.09
N ARG A 94 7.35 -34.91 -5.77
CA ARG A 94 6.84 -35.95 -4.88
C ARG A 94 5.52 -35.59 -4.23
N ASP A 95 4.96 -34.44 -4.59
CA ASP A 95 3.66 -33.98 -4.07
C ASP A 95 2.59 -34.13 -5.14
N ASP A 96 1.62 -35.01 -4.87
CA ASP A 96 0.53 -35.34 -5.80
C ASP A 96 -0.34 -34.15 -6.23
N ARG A 97 -0.22 -33.02 -5.55
CA ARG A 97 -0.89 -31.78 -5.94
C ARG A 97 -0.20 -31.07 -7.05
N PHE A 98 1.14 -31.19 -7.12
CA PHE A 98 1.99 -30.33 -7.92
C PHE A 98 2.87 -31.05 -8.95
N VAL A 99 2.98 -32.37 -8.93
CA VAL A 99 3.91 -33.14 -9.77
C VAL A 99 3.79 -32.83 -11.26
N ASP A 100 2.58 -32.57 -11.75
CA ASP A 100 2.27 -32.23 -13.14
C ASP A 100 1.89 -30.76 -13.35
N ASN A 101 2.25 -29.89 -12.38
CA ASN A 101 1.99 -28.45 -12.46
C ASN A 101 2.90 -27.81 -13.52
N PRO A 102 2.40 -26.87 -14.36
CA PRO A 102 3.21 -26.17 -15.34
C PRO A 102 4.46 -25.48 -14.78
N LEU A 103 4.39 -24.94 -13.55
CA LEU A 103 5.52 -24.30 -12.88
C LEU A 103 6.54 -25.31 -12.32
N VAL A 104 6.20 -26.58 -12.27
CA VAL A 104 7.08 -27.70 -11.86
C VAL A 104 7.69 -28.37 -13.09
N CYS A 105 6.88 -28.64 -14.12
CA CYS A 105 7.31 -29.29 -15.35
C CYS A 105 8.05 -28.31 -16.28
N GLY A 106 7.57 -27.06 -16.34
CA GLY A 106 8.15 -25.96 -17.11
C GLY A 106 8.96 -25.00 -16.25
N ASP A 107 9.23 -23.80 -16.77
CA ASP A 107 9.90 -22.74 -16.03
C ASP A 107 8.96 -22.18 -14.95
N PRO A 108 9.43 -21.88 -13.72
CA PRO A 108 10.82 -21.85 -13.24
C PRO A 108 11.35 -23.19 -12.68
N LYS A 109 10.68 -24.32 -12.90
CA LYS A 109 11.05 -25.67 -12.42
C LYS A 109 11.07 -25.77 -10.89
N ILE A 110 9.96 -25.37 -10.26
CA ILE A 110 9.78 -25.39 -8.81
C ILE A 110 10.03 -26.81 -8.27
N ARG A 111 10.85 -26.91 -7.20
CA ARG A 111 11.07 -28.12 -6.44
C ARG A 111 10.70 -27.93 -4.97
N PHE A 112 11.06 -26.81 -4.41
CA PHE A 112 10.72 -26.44 -3.05
C PHE A 112 9.80 -25.21 -3.04
N TYR A 113 8.81 -25.21 -2.17
CA TYR A 113 7.91 -24.09 -1.92
C TYR A 113 7.61 -23.99 -0.41
N ALA A 114 7.69 -22.79 0.12
CA ALA A 114 7.22 -22.50 1.46
C ALA A 114 6.42 -21.20 1.45
N GLY A 115 5.11 -21.30 1.63
CA GLY A 115 4.18 -20.16 1.62
C GLY A 115 3.56 -19.91 2.99
N PHE A 116 3.64 -18.68 3.44
CA PHE A 116 3.13 -18.19 4.73
C PHE A 116 1.90 -17.34 4.46
N PRO A 117 0.70 -17.78 4.86
CA PRO A 117 -0.53 -17.04 4.61
C PRO A 117 -0.53 -15.65 5.22
N LEU A 118 -1.12 -14.71 4.52
CA LEU A 118 -1.33 -13.33 4.94
C LEU A 118 -2.75 -13.22 5.50
N ASN A 119 -2.88 -13.38 6.81
CA ASN A 119 -4.14 -13.33 7.53
C ASN A 119 -4.42 -11.89 7.96
N ASN A 120 -5.52 -11.31 7.52
CA ASN A 120 -5.95 -10.00 7.97
C ASN A 120 -6.67 -10.08 9.34
N GLU A 121 -7.07 -8.92 9.90
CA GLU A 121 -7.78 -8.83 11.19
C GLU A 121 -9.10 -9.61 11.21
N ALA A 122 -9.73 -9.83 10.04
CA ALA A 122 -10.96 -10.61 9.91
C ALA A 122 -10.70 -12.09 9.55
N GLU A 123 -9.47 -12.57 9.74
CA GLU A 123 -9.02 -13.95 9.48
C GLU A 123 -9.15 -14.39 8.00
N HIS A 124 -9.30 -13.45 7.06
CA HIS A 124 -9.26 -13.78 5.64
C HIS A 124 -7.81 -13.86 5.15
N ARG A 125 -7.51 -14.97 4.47
CA ARG A 125 -6.18 -15.23 3.87
C ARG A 125 -6.14 -14.69 2.46
N ILE A 126 -5.59 -13.48 2.31
CA ILE A 126 -5.60 -12.73 1.05
C ILE A 126 -4.47 -13.09 0.09
N GLY A 127 -3.47 -13.80 0.56
CA GLY A 127 -2.29 -14.18 -0.21
C GLY A 127 -1.24 -14.85 0.64
N THR A 128 0.01 -14.84 0.19
CA THR A 128 1.15 -15.43 0.89
C THR A 128 2.42 -14.60 0.70
N LEU A 129 3.28 -14.61 1.72
CA LEU A 129 4.72 -14.39 1.52
C LEU A 129 5.34 -15.78 1.32
N CYS A 130 5.98 -16.01 0.18
CA CYS A 130 6.54 -17.33 -0.10
C CYS A 130 7.97 -17.28 -0.63
N VAL A 131 8.69 -18.39 -0.40
CA VAL A 131 10.02 -18.64 -0.92
C VAL A 131 10.00 -19.94 -1.72
N ILE A 132 10.80 -19.98 -2.79
CA ILE A 132 10.78 -21.03 -3.80
C ILE A 132 12.21 -21.37 -4.22
N ASP A 133 12.49 -22.67 -4.40
CA ASP A 133 13.76 -23.11 -4.95
C ASP A 133 13.55 -24.12 -6.10
N ARG A 134 14.54 -24.19 -6.97
CA ARG A 134 14.69 -25.18 -8.05
C ARG A 134 15.31 -26.50 -7.58
N LYS A 135 15.58 -26.62 -6.28
CA LYS A 135 16.10 -27.83 -5.61
C LYS A 135 15.16 -28.20 -4.47
N PRO A 136 14.96 -29.49 -4.18
CA PRO A 136 14.31 -29.91 -2.96
C PRO A 136 15.01 -29.30 -1.74
N SER A 137 14.25 -28.81 -0.77
CA SER A 137 14.77 -28.13 0.40
C SER A 137 13.80 -28.23 1.58
N GLN A 138 14.22 -27.69 2.73
CA GLN A 138 13.37 -27.50 3.90
C GLN A 138 13.83 -26.28 4.69
N LEU A 139 12.92 -25.63 5.41
CA LEU A 139 13.26 -24.51 6.29
C LEU A 139 13.65 -25.01 7.67
N SER A 140 14.67 -24.39 8.26
CA SER A 140 15.01 -24.54 9.68
C SER A 140 13.94 -23.87 10.56
N GLY A 141 13.93 -24.21 11.85
CA GLY A 141 13.03 -23.58 12.82
C GLY A 141 13.16 -22.06 12.88
N ASN A 142 14.39 -21.54 12.78
CA ASN A 142 14.65 -20.09 12.77
C ASN A 142 14.10 -19.44 11.50
N GLN A 143 14.32 -20.02 10.33
CA GLN A 143 13.77 -19.51 9.07
C GLN A 143 12.24 -19.48 9.10
N MET A 144 11.59 -20.53 9.63
CA MET A 144 10.15 -20.58 9.82
C MET A 144 9.64 -19.45 10.73
N GLN A 145 10.34 -19.16 11.84
CA GLN A 145 9.96 -18.07 12.75
C GLN A 145 10.12 -16.70 12.09
N ILE A 146 11.22 -16.47 11.38
CA ILE A 146 11.48 -15.23 10.66
C ILE A 146 10.44 -15.01 9.57
N MET A 147 10.15 -16.01 8.75
CA MET A 147 9.14 -15.92 7.71
C MET A 147 7.74 -15.62 8.27
N LYS A 148 7.35 -16.22 9.40
CA LYS A 148 6.12 -15.87 10.12
C LYS A 148 6.12 -14.41 10.62
N ALA A 149 7.26 -13.89 11.04
CA ALA A 149 7.37 -12.48 11.44
C ALA A 149 7.25 -11.54 10.22
N LEU A 150 7.95 -11.85 9.13
CA LEU A 150 7.87 -11.08 7.89
C LEU A 150 6.46 -11.07 7.30
N SER A 151 5.74 -12.21 7.32
CA SER A 151 4.35 -12.25 6.83
C SER A 151 3.42 -11.36 7.66
N ARG A 152 3.59 -11.29 8.99
CA ARG A 152 2.85 -10.35 9.84
C ARG A 152 3.20 -8.88 9.53
N GLN A 153 4.46 -8.56 9.21
CA GLN A 153 4.84 -7.20 8.79
C GLN A 153 4.17 -6.79 7.48
N VAL A 154 4.07 -7.72 6.52
CA VAL A 154 3.31 -7.47 5.29
C VAL A 154 1.86 -7.11 5.61
N VAL A 155 1.19 -7.89 6.47
CA VAL A 155 -0.20 -7.61 6.87
C VAL A 155 -0.29 -6.24 7.54
N SER A 156 0.63 -5.89 8.43
CA SER A 156 0.66 -4.58 9.09
C SER A 156 0.78 -3.42 8.07
N PHE A 157 1.57 -3.57 7.01
CA PHE A 157 1.66 -2.56 5.96
C PHE A 157 0.38 -2.46 5.13
N LEU A 158 -0.25 -3.59 4.84
CA LEU A 158 -1.54 -3.63 4.15
C LEU A 158 -2.64 -2.94 4.99
N ASP A 159 -2.69 -3.22 6.28
CA ASP A 159 -3.67 -2.61 7.19
C ASP A 159 -3.44 -1.10 7.36
N LEU A 160 -2.18 -0.66 7.45
CA LEU A 160 -1.84 0.77 7.43
C LEU A 160 -2.31 1.44 6.14
N ARG A 161 -2.08 0.81 5.00
CA ARG A 161 -2.57 1.29 3.70
C ARG A 161 -4.09 1.43 3.70
N LYS A 162 -4.82 0.39 4.12
CA LYS A 162 -6.29 0.40 4.22
C LYS A 162 -6.79 1.52 5.14
N ARG A 163 -6.19 1.66 6.34
CA ARG A 163 -6.53 2.73 7.29
C ARG A 163 -6.29 4.12 6.70
N SER A 164 -5.17 4.32 6.00
CA SER A 164 -4.86 5.58 5.33
C SER A 164 -5.88 5.91 4.24
N ILE A 165 -6.30 4.93 3.44
CA ILE A 165 -7.33 5.10 2.41
C ILE A 165 -8.67 5.49 3.06
N ASN A 166 -9.09 4.77 4.11
CA ASN A 166 -10.34 5.04 4.82
C ASN A 166 -10.36 6.42 5.48
N LEU A 167 -9.23 6.86 6.06
CA LEU A 167 -9.08 8.20 6.59
C LEU A 167 -9.25 9.25 5.49
N LEU A 168 -8.56 9.11 4.38
CA LEU A 168 -8.71 10.04 3.25
C LEU A 168 -10.15 10.07 2.73
N GLU A 169 -10.84 8.93 2.65
CA GLU A 169 -12.24 8.86 2.23
C GLU A 169 -13.18 9.49 3.25
N SER A 170 -12.94 9.32 4.56
CA SER A 170 -13.75 10.00 5.58
C SER A 170 -13.58 11.52 5.54
N PHE A 171 -12.36 12.01 5.38
CA PHE A 171 -12.11 13.44 5.16
C PHE A 171 -12.78 13.95 3.88
N CYS A 172 -12.81 13.13 2.83
CA CYS A 172 -13.48 13.50 1.59
C CYS A 172 -15.01 13.38 1.67
N SER A 173 -15.56 12.43 2.43
CA SER A 173 -17.01 12.17 2.48
C SER A 173 -17.77 13.10 3.40
N GLU A 174 -17.15 13.61 4.48
CA GLU A 174 -17.79 14.56 5.40
C GLU A 174 -17.90 15.98 4.82
N SER A 175 -17.26 16.29 3.71
CA SER A 175 -17.07 17.66 3.23
C SER A 175 -17.18 17.85 1.72
N GLN A 176 -17.61 16.86 0.94
CA GLN A 176 -17.68 17.13 -0.51
C GLN A 176 -18.99 17.75 -0.95
N PRO A 177 -18.91 18.94 -1.55
CA PRO A 177 -19.86 19.28 -2.60
C PRO A 177 -19.61 18.27 -3.72
N SER A 178 -20.49 17.28 -3.87
CA SER A 178 -20.51 16.39 -5.03
C SER A 178 -20.82 17.26 -6.25
N GLY A 179 -19.81 17.57 -7.06
CA GLY A 179 -20.04 18.37 -8.26
C GLY A 179 -18.80 19.15 -8.71
N ILE A 180 -18.90 19.68 -9.92
CA ILE A 180 -17.89 20.58 -10.50
C ILE A 180 -18.03 21.94 -9.84
N ILE A 181 -17.01 22.43 -9.16
CA ILE A 181 -16.95 23.80 -8.65
C ILE A 181 -16.58 24.71 -9.82
N SER A 182 -17.49 25.56 -10.21
CA SER A 182 -17.21 26.59 -11.22
C SER A 182 -16.32 27.67 -10.61
N THR A 183 -15.10 27.80 -11.09
CA THR A 183 -14.16 28.85 -10.67
C THR A 183 -13.90 29.84 -11.78
N CYS A 184 -13.71 31.10 -11.45
CA CYS A 184 -13.28 32.11 -12.40
C CYS A 184 -11.82 31.85 -12.82
N SER A 185 -11.57 31.73 -14.10
CA SER A 185 -10.21 31.47 -14.63
C SER A 185 -9.22 32.59 -14.33
N TYR A 186 -9.73 33.79 -14.07
CA TYR A 186 -8.92 35.00 -13.86
C TYR A 186 -8.68 35.25 -12.36
N CYS A 187 -9.75 35.47 -11.56
CA CYS A 187 -9.61 35.85 -10.15
C CYS A 187 -9.79 34.67 -9.17
N ARG A 188 -9.98 33.43 -9.66
CA ARG A 188 -10.12 32.20 -8.88
C ARG A 188 -11.28 32.15 -7.88
N LYS A 189 -12.20 33.10 -7.90
CA LYS A 189 -13.43 33.04 -7.10
C LYS A 189 -14.29 31.84 -7.54
N ALA A 190 -14.97 31.22 -6.60
CA ALA A 190 -15.92 30.12 -6.83
C ALA A 190 -17.33 30.68 -6.97
N LYS A 191 -18.17 30.05 -7.82
CA LYS A 191 -19.57 30.40 -7.98
C LYS A 191 -20.41 29.62 -6.97
N ASP A 192 -21.15 30.31 -6.10
CA ASP A 192 -22.02 29.69 -5.11
C ASP A 192 -23.37 29.25 -5.70
N GLU A 193 -24.23 28.63 -4.90
CA GLU A 193 -25.55 28.12 -5.32
C GLU A 193 -26.52 29.24 -5.74
N ARG A 194 -26.27 30.47 -5.29
CA ARG A 194 -27.04 31.65 -5.66
C ARG A 194 -26.51 32.31 -6.92
N GLY A 195 -25.45 31.74 -7.53
CA GLY A 195 -24.81 32.26 -8.72
C GLY A 195 -23.83 33.41 -8.44
N SER A 196 -23.53 33.73 -7.21
CA SER A 196 -22.61 34.80 -6.80
C SER A 196 -21.17 34.30 -6.78
N TRP A 197 -20.21 35.20 -7.08
CA TRP A 197 -18.79 34.89 -7.04
C TRP A 197 -18.22 35.25 -5.67
N VAL A 198 -17.81 34.20 -4.91
CA VAL A 198 -17.23 34.31 -3.56
C VAL A 198 -15.78 33.82 -3.56
N HIS A 199 -14.98 34.22 -2.56
CA HIS A 199 -13.63 33.66 -2.42
C HIS A 199 -13.69 32.15 -2.16
N LEU A 200 -12.70 31.41 -2.67
CA LEU A 200 -12.70 29.95 -2.61
C LEU A 200 -12.67 29.42 -1.16
N ASP A 201 -11.93 30.07 -0.29
CA ASP A 201 -11.87 29.81 1.15
C ASP A 201 -13.25 29.96 1.83
N GLN A 202 -13.94 31.06 1.55
CA GLN A 202 -15.31 31.29 2.05
C GLN A 202 -16.31 30.27 1.48
N TYR A 203 -16.15 29.89 0.20
CA TYR A 203 -16.95 28.85 -0.42
C TYR A 203 -16.77 27.50 0.28
N LEU A 204 -15.52 27.11 0.57
CA LEU A 204 -15.17 25.86 1.23
C LEU A 204 -15.52 25.85 2.71
N ALA A 205 -15.30 26.95 3.44
CA ALA A 205 -15.65 27.06 4.86
C ALA A 205 -17.16 26.90 5.13
N LYS A 206 -18.02 27.31 4.20
CA LYS A 206 -19.47 27.12 4.30
C LYS A 206 -19.95 25.68 4.04
N ARG A 207 -19.10 24.84 3.43
CA ARG A 207 -19.45 23.49 2.96
C ARG A 207 -18.61 22.38 3.57
N SER A 208 -17.68 22.74 4.42
CA SER A 208 -16.81 21.81 5.14
C SER A 208 -16.60 22.27 6.57
N THR A 209 -16.07 21.40 7.40
CA THR A 209 -15.62 21.74 8.77
C THR A 209 -14.22 22.38 8.77
N LEU A 210 -13.70 22.74 7.59
CA LEU A 210 -12.37 23.34 7.46
C LEU A 210 -12.39 24.79 7.91
N ASN A 211 -11.48 25.13 8.82
CA ASN A 211 -11.16 26.49 9.20
C ASN A 211 -9.91 26.93 8.45
N PHE A 212 -9.96 28.07 7.80
CA PHE A 212 -8.82 28.66 7.08
C PHE A 212 -8.15 29.68 7.97
N SER A 213 -6.84 29.51 8.20
CA SER A 213 -5.98 30.59 8.72
C SER A 213 -5.30 31.29 7.53
N HIS A 214 -5.19 32.58 7.60
CA HIS A 214 -4.54 33.38 6.56
C HIS A 214 -3.13 33.75 7.02
N GLY A 215 -2.18 33.54 6.15
CA GLY A 215 -0.78 33.93 6.31
C GLY A 215 -0.26 34.45 4.97
N ILE A 216 0.91 35.06 5.00
CA ILE A 216 1.62 35.53 3.81
C ILE A 216 2.83 34.63 3.63
N CYS A 217 2.99 34.01 2.46
CA CYS A 217 4.17 33.22 2.16
C CYS A 217 5.39 34.10 1.86
N ASP A 218 6.58 33.52 2.01
CA ASP A 218 7.84 34.26 1.89
C ASP A 218 7.95 35.01 0.56
N SER A 219 7.60 34.37 -0.55
CA SER A 219 7.64 35.03 -1.87
C SER A 219 6.69 36.22 -1.99
N CYS A 220 5.51 36.17 -1.34
CA CYS A 220 4.61 37.33 -1.32
C CYS A 220 5.11 38.43 -0.38
N ILE A 221 5.78 38.08 0.70
CA ILE A 221 6.43 39.09 1.57
C ILE A 221 7.55 39.80 0.79
N GLU A 222 8.37 39.05 0.08
CA GLU A 222 9.47 39.66 -0.74
C GLU A 222 8.94 40.55 -1.85
N GLU A 223 7.86 40.19 -2.50
CA GLU A 223 7.30 40.94 -3.63
C GLU A 223 6.46 42.16 -3.21
N HIS A 224 5.66 42.02 -2.12
CA HIS A 224 4.64 43.03 -1.76
C HIS A 224 4.93 43.79 -0.47
N PHE A 225 5.83 43.29 0.37
CA PHE A 225 6.14 43.85 1.69
C PHE A 225 7.66 43.81 1.98
N PRO A 226 8.52 44.31 1.09
CA PRO A 226 9.98 44.23 1.25
C PRO A 226 10.48 44.92 2.51
N GLU A 227 9.80 45.99 2.95
CA GLU A 227 10.15 46.73 4.17
C GLU A 227 9.96 45.86 5.45
N VAL A 228 9.01 44.94 5.46
CA VAL A 228 8.79 44.00 6.59
C VAL A 228 9.93 42.98 6.65
N LEU A 229 10.38 42.50 5.51
CA LEU A 229 11.51 41.60 5.42
C LEU A 229 12.81 42.23 5.90
N GLU A 230 13.08 43.48 5.51
CA GLU A 230 14.25 44.25 5.96
C GLU A 230 14.23 44.47 7.49
N ALA A 231 13.07 44.81 8.05
CA ALA A 231 12.90 44.96 9.50
C ALA A 231 13.19 43.67 10.26
N TRP A 232 12.66 42.53 9.82
CA TRP A 232 12.92 41.23 10.45
C TRP A 232 14.38 40.78 10.34
N GLN A 233 15.04 41.07 9.21
CA GLN A 233 16.47 40.79 9.05
C GLN A 233 17.34 41.70 9.94
N ALA A 234 16.92 42.90 10.22
CA ALA A 234 17.62 43.80 11.13
C ALA A 234 17.50 43.33 12.59
N GLU A 235 16.28 42.94 13.04
CA GLU A 235 16.04 42.39 14.38
C GLU A 235 16.81 41.09 14.62
N SER A 236 16.86 40.20 13.62
CA SER A 236 17.59 38.91 13.70
C SER A 236 19.13 39.15 13.82
N ARG A 237 19.64 40.23 13.27
CA ARG A 237 21.07 40.58 13.39
C ARG A 237 21.42 41.17 14.75
N GLU A 238 20.48 41.86 15.41
CA GLU A 238 20.69 42.45 16.73
C GLU A 238 20.51 41.45 17.87
N SER A 239 19.60 40.46 17.73
CA SER A 239 19.31 39.46 18.77
C SER A 239 20.20 38.23 18.76
N GLY A 240 20.90 37.96 17.65
CA GLY A 240 21.78 36.77 17.53
C GLY A 240 21.06 35.41 17.60
N GLU A 241 19.73 35.38 17.63
CA GLU A 241 18.90 34.22 17.59
C GLU A 241 18.16 34.13 16.25
N ASP A 242 18.01 32.91 15.74
CA ASP A 242 17.11 32.62 14.61
C ASP A 242 15.67 32.93 15.07
N VAL A 243 15.20 34.12 14.80
CA VAL A 243 13.82 34.52 15.14
C VAL A 243 12.87 33.69 14.28
N GLN A 244 12.19 32.74 14.91
CA GLN A 244 11.09 32.01 14.28
C GLN A 244 10.07 33.03 13.79
N LYS A 245 9.84 33.04 12.46
CA LYS A 245 8.84 33.90 11.81
C LYS A 245 7.50 33.78 12.55
N PRO A 246 6.92 34.83 13.09
CA PRO A 246 5.66 34.74 13.81
C PRO A 246 4.55 34.35 12.84
N ALA A 247 3.84 33.26 13.15
CA ALA A 247 2.55 32.97 12.54
C ALA A 247 1.56 34.02 13.08
N GLN A 248 1.46 35.18 12.45
CA GLN A 248 0.47 36.17 12.82
C GLN A 248 -0.90 35.72 12.32
N VAL A 249 -1.72 35.26 13.26
CA VAL A 249 -3.16 35.17 13.12
C VAL A 249 -3.69 36.61 13.13
N ILE A 250 -4.06 37.12 11.98
CA ILE A 250 -4.88 38.33 11.92
C ILE A 250 -6.31 37.88 12.17
N SER A 251 -6.78 38.03 13.40
CA SER A 251 -8.20 37.94 13.78
C SER A 251 -8.86 39.26 13.49
N ASP A 252 -9.80 39.26 12.54
CA ASP A 252 -10.90 40.21 12.44
C ASP A 252 -12.18 39.56 12.93
#